data_4104e2011cfef96e51c1a24ab60ac5e7
#
_entry.id   4104e2011cfef96e51c1a24ab60ac5e7
#
_cell.length_a   1.000
_cell.length_b   1.000
_cell.length_c   1.000
_cell.angle_alpha   90.00
_cell.angle_beta   90.00
_cell.angle_gamma   90.00
#
_symmetry.space_group_name_H-M   'P 1'
#
loop_
_entity.id
_entity.type
_entity.pdbx_description
1 polymer ?
#
loop_
_entity_poly.entity_id
_entity_poly.type
_entity_poly.pdbx_seq_one_letter_code
_entity_poly.pdbx_strand_id
1 'polypeptide(L)'
;MFKESATLDFHYNKIDEAALAFFRSIVGDEFVLTTGEHYEKYAKDETENLRFYPEAVAKPNTTAQVSALVRYCNEHKIPVYPRAAGTGLSANSLAIYGGLMITIERLNKIIEIDENNLQVTTEPGVITELLQNTVKEKGLFYPPDPSSRGTSFIGGNISCNSGGPRAVKYGVVKDYVLNLEVVLPNGEVMWTGANVLKNSTGYNFTHLFVGSEGTLGIVTKIVLKLIPHPKFNVIMLVPFTSMDQASAAVSAIFRAGITPSCLEFMERDAIDWVCNWLGDVTIPIADDVRANLLIELDGNDMDYIQKEAEHLYEVLTQFDCGEILFADSDAQKNDLWRMRRNVANAVKTTSVTIEEDTVVPRFYLPELLRHIKEVGKKYNFRSVCYGHAGDGNVHVRIIKDELSDNYWKNEVPNGVREIFEKVVALGGTISGEHGIGWVQRRFMDIKFPEFQMELMRGVKKVFDPNNIMNPGKVF
;
A
#
# COMPACT_ATOMS: atom_id res chain seq x y z
N MET A 1 22.34 -7.36 18.99
CA MET A 1 23.36 -6.81 18.08
C MET A 1 22.93 -7.23 16.70
N PHE A 2 22.27 -6.34 15.95
CA PHE A 2 21.76 -6.63 14.61
C PHE A 2 22.98 -6.82 13.70
N LYS A 3 23.09 -7.98 13.02
CA LYS A 3 24.01 -8.10 11.89
C LYS A 3 23.52 -7.11 10.84
N GLU A 4 24.22 -5.98 10.68
CA GLU A 4 24.13 -5.21 9.46
C GLU A 4 24.48 -6.17 8.32
N SER A 5 23.49 -6.43 7.46
CA SER A 5 23.75 -7.08 6.18
C SER A 5 24.87 -6.28 5.52
N ALA A 6 25.84 -6.96 4.93
CA ALA A 6 26.99 -6.35 4.30
C ALA A 6 26.54 -5.17 3.43
N THR A 7 26.64 -3.97 3.98
CA THR A 7 26.49 -2.73 3.23
C THR A 7 27.60 -2.74 2.21
N LEU A 8 27.24 -2.90 0.94
CA LEU A 8 28.16 -2.52 -0.13
C LEU A 8 28.56 -1.08 0.19
N ASP A 9 29.85 -0.83 0.44
CA ASP A 9 30.38 0.48 0.77
C ASP A 9 30.26 1.40 -0.46
N PHE A 10 29.05 1.94 -0.67
CA PHE A 10 28.83 2.99 -1.65
C PHE A 10 29.16 4.32 -1.00
N HIS A 11 30.20 4.96 -1.47
CA HIS A 11 30.50 6.35 -1.11
C HIS A 11 29.63 7.28 -1.96
N TYR A 12 28.65 7.91 -1.33
CA TYR A 12 27.83 8.93 -1.95
C TYR A 12 28.43 10.32 -1.73
N ASN A 13 28.40 11.15 -2.77
CA ASN A 13 28.73 12.55 -2.68
C ASN A 13 27.55 13.34 -2.13
N LYS A 14 27.85 14.39 -1.38
CA LYS A 14 26.89 15.36 -0.92
C LYS A 14 26.54 16.35 -2.03
N ILE A 15 25.39 16.99 -1.90
CA ILE A 15 24.98 18.08 -2.79
C ILE A 15 25.78 19.32 -2.43
N ASP A 16 26.55 19.83 -3.38
CA ASP A 16 27.31 21.09 -3.29
C ASP A 16 26.56 22.25 -4.00
N GLU A 17 27.11 23.46 -3.96
CA GLU A 17 26.53 24.63 -4.60
C GLU A 17 26.46 24.51 -6.12
N ALA A 18 27.36 23.76 -6.76
CA ALA A 18 27.31 23.52 -8.20
C ALA A 18 26.13 22.61 -8.57
N ALA A 19 25.87 21.57 -7.79
CA ALA A 19 24.72 20.70 -7.93
C ALA A 19 23.41 21.48 -7.71
N LEU A 20 23.34 22.31 -6.67
CA LEU A 20 22.16 23.15 -6.40
C LEU A 20 21.89 24.13 -7.55
N ALA A 21 22.93 24.79 -8.08
CA ALA A 21 22.81 25.68 -9.23
C ALA A 21 22.30 24.94 -10.47
N PHE A 22 22.80 23.71 -10.70
CA PHE A 22 22.31 22.86 -11.79
C PHE A 22 20.83 22.51 -11.61
N PHE A 23 20.44 22.03 -10.41
CA PHE A 23 19.04 21.65 -10.15
C PHE A 23 18.09 22.83 -10.36
N ARG A 24 18.47 24.03 -9.88
CA ARG A 24 17.70 25.27 -10.09
C ARG A 24 17.59 25.63 -11.57
N SER A 25 18.66 25.46 -12.34
CA SER A 25 18.62 25.72 -13.79
C SER A 25 17.67 24.80 -14.55
N ILE A 26 17.38 23.59 -14.02
CA ILE A 26 16.51 22.60 -14.64
C ILE A 26 15.04 22.84 -14.26
N VAL A 27 14.73 23.04 -12.99
CA VAL A 27 13.32 23.08 -12.52
C VAL A 27 12.83 24.48 -12.14
N GLY A 28 13.71 25.46 -12.01
CA GLY A 28 13.47 26.81 -11.47
C GLY A 28 13.82 26.90 -9.99
N ASP A 29 14.24 28.10 -9.55
CA ASP A 29 14.72 28.36 -8.18
C ASP A 29 13.68 28.02 -7.12
N GLU A 30 12.41 28.39 -7.36
CA GLU A 30 11.29 28.16 -6.45
C GLU A 30 10.93 26.68 -6.28
N PHE A 31 11.43 25.81 -7.17
CA PHE A 31 11.16 24.37 -7.16
C PHE A 31 12.33 23.53 -6.63
N VAL A 32 13.36 24.16 -6.07
CA VAL A 32 14.44 23.49 -5.34
C VAL A 32 14.43 23.97 -3.88
N LEU A 33 14.08 23.07 -2.97
CA LEU A 33 14.00 23.36 -1.54
C LEU A 33 15.20 22.74 -0.81
N THR A 34 15.84 23.51 0.07
CA THR A 34 16.93 23.05 0.94
C THR A 34 16.65 23.29 2.42
N THR A 35 15.73 24.21 2.73
CA THR A 35 15.32 24.62 4.08
C THR A 35 13.88 25.12 4.08
N GLY A 36 13.36 25.47 5.26
CA GLY A 36 12.09 26.14 5.45
C GLY A 36 10.92 25.22 5.82
N GLU A 37 9.79 25.81 6.18
CA GLU A 37 8.60 25.09 6.68
C GLU A 37 8.07 24.05 5.69
N HIS A 38 8.08 24.38 4.40
CA HIS A 38 7.64 23.46 3.34
C HIS A 38 8.58 22.28 3.10
N TYR A 39 9.80 22.30 3.63
CA TYR A 39 10.79 21.24 3.50
C TYR A 39 10.55 20.12 4.51
N GLU A 40 10.04 20.42 5.70
CA GLU A 40 9.80 19.47 6.80
C GLU A 40 8.93 18.26 6.40
N LYS A 41 7.93 18.48 5.54
CA LYS A 41 7.05 17.38 5.07
C LYS A 41 7.81 16.30 4.31
N TYR A 42 8.96 16.62 3.72
CA TYR A 42 9.76 15.66 2.93
C TYR A 42 10.70 14.80 3.77
N ALA A 43 10.90 15.14 5.03
CA ALA A 43 11.69 14.34 5.97
C ALA A 43 10.94 13.16 6.58
N LYS A 44 9.62 13.07 6.37
CA LYS A 44 8.74 12.04 6.94
C LYS A 44 7.75 11.51 5.91
N ASP A 45 7.22 10.32 6.14
CA ASP A 45 6.03 9.76 5.52
C ASP A 45 5.06 9.32 6.63
N GLU A 46 4.13 8.40 6.36
CA GLU A 46 3.21 7.88 7.38
C GLU A 46 3.82 6.79 8.27
N THR A 47 5.09 6.43 8.05
CA THR A 47 5.84 5.53 8.94
C THR A 47 6.09 6.23 10.28
N GLU A 48 5.67 5.60 11.35
CA GLU A 48 5.73 6.23 12.67
C GLU A 48 7.16 6.45 13.16
N ASN A 49 7.39 7.63 13.76
CA ASN A 49 8.62 8.01 14.47
C ASN A 49 9.91 8.04 13.64
N LEU A 50 9.85 8.05 12.31
CA LEU A 50 11.02 8.16 11.45
C LEU A 50 11.10 9.53 10.77
N ARG A 51 12.32 10.09 10.76
CA ARG A 51 12.64 11.32 10.03
C ARG A 51 14.02 11.21 9.43
N PHE A 52 14.10 11.40 8.10
CA PHE A 52 15.36 11.45 7.35
C PHE A 52 15.30 12.63 6.37
N TYR A 53 16.16 13.59 6.57
CA TYR A 53 16.20 14.82 5.77
C TYR A 53 16.95 14.58 4.47
N PRO A 54 16.36 14.82 3.27
CA PRO A 54 17.13 14.94 2.05
C PRO A 54 18.05 16.17 2.14
N GLU A 55 19.10 16.26 1.33
CA GLU A 55 19.93 17.47 1.27
C GLU A 55 19.28 18.55 0.41
N ALA A 56 18.49 18.13 -0.60
CA ALA A 56 17.64 19.00 -1.39
C ALA A 56 16.38 18.26 -1.87
N VAL A 57 15.32 19.01 -2.17
CA VAL A 57 14.09 18.53 -2.81
C VAL A 57 13.93 19.25 -4.14
N ALA A 58 13.83 18.53 -5.25
CA ALA A 58 13.52 19.08 -6.56
C ALA A 58 12.10 18.67 -6.99
N LYS A 59 11.38 19.60 -7.62
CA LYS A 59 9.99 19.46 -8.08
C LYS A 59 9.87 19.61 -9.60
N PRO A 60 10.30 18.61 -10.38
CA PRO A 60 10.15 18.65 -11.83
C PRO A 60 8.67 18.61 -12.27
N ASN A 61 8.38 19.13 -13.46
CA ASN A 61 7.05 19.07 -14.09
C ASN A 61 7.05 18.41 -15.47
N THR A 62 8.20 17.87 -15.90
CA THR A 62 8.34 17.12 -17.16
C THR A 62 9.27 15.94 -17.01
N THR A 63 9.08 14.91 -17.85
CA THR A 63 9.99 13.76 -17.95
C THR A 63 11.42 14.20 -18.24
N ALA A 64 11.62 15.21 -19.09
CA ALA A 64 12.95 15.72 -19.44
C ALA A 64 13.68 16.32 -18.23
N GLN A 65 12.97 17.03 -17.36
CA GLN A 65 13.56 17.56 -16.12
C GLN A 65 13.95 16.43 -15.15
N VAL A 66 13.10 15.41 -14.99
CA VAL A 66 13.43 14.22 -14.19
C VAL A 66 14.68 13.54 -14.74
N SER A 67 14.75 13.33 -16.06
CA SER A 67 15.90 12.72 -16.74
C SER A 67 17.20 13.50 -16.50
N ALA A 68 17.15 14.83 -16.64
CA ALA A 68 18.33 15.68 -16.43
C ALA A 68 18.84 15.62 -14.97
N LEU A 69 17.92 15.68 -13.98
CA LEU A 69 18.27 15.59 -12.57
C LEU A 69 18.89 14.23 -12.22
N VAL A 70 18.26 13.12 -12.67
CA VAL A 70 18.73 11.76 -12.39
C VAL A 70 20.09 11.52 -13.03
N ARG A 71 20.30 11.95 -14.29
CA ARG A 71 21.57 11.82 -15.00
C ARG A 71 22.69 12.52 -14.25
N TYR A 72 22.47 13.77 -13.86
CA TYR A 72 23.45 14.53 -13.06
C TYR A 72 23.81 13.81 -11.76
N CYS A 73 22.79 13.35 -11.02
CA CYS A 73 23.00 12.62 -9.77
C CYS A 73 23.78 11.31 -9.98
N ASN A 74 23.53 10.60 -11.09
CA ASN A 74 24.25 9.37 -11.42
C ASN A 74 25.73 9.63 -11.73
N GLU A 75 26.02 10.65 -12.54
CA GLU A 75 27.40 11.06 -12.89
C GLU A 75 28.19 11.50 -11.65
N HIS A 76 27.50 12.15 -10.69
CA HIS A 76 28.11 12.68 -9.47
C HIS A 76 27.92 11.77 -8.24
N LYS A 77 27.34 10.55 -8.39
CA LYS A 77 27.07 9.60 -7.30
C LYS A 77 26.31 10.21 -6.12
N ILE A 78 25.30 11.03 -6.41
CA ILE A 78 24.39 11.62 -5.43
C ILE A 78 23.18 10.71 -5.31
N PRO A 79 22.76 10.29 -4.09
CA PRO A 79 21.56 9.48 -3.90
C PRO A 79 20.30 10.21 -4.38
N VAL A 80 19.39 9.47 -5.01
CA VAL A 80 18.09 9.99 -5.50
C VAL A 80 16.96 9.24 -4.83
N TYR A 81 16.03 9.97 -4.22
CA TYR A 81 14.86 9.41 -3.57
C TYR A 81 13.60 9.88 -4.29
N PRO A 82 12.95 9.01 -5.12
CA PRO A 82 11.66 9.31 -5.69
C PRO A 82 10.59 9.44 -4.61
N ARG A 83 9.76 10.48 -4.68
CA ARG A 83 8.69 10.68 -3.74
C ARG A 83 7.37 11.00 -4.43
N ALA A 84 6.36 10.22 -4.14
CA ALA A 84 4.97 10.53 -4.43
C ALA A 84 4.34 11.39 -3.30
N ALA A 85 3.14 11.09 -2.85
CA ALA A 85 2.46 11.83 -1.80
C ALA A 85 3.08 11.66 -0.39
N GLY A 86 3.86 10.60 -0.17
CA GLY A 86 4.43 10.28 1.15
C GLY A 86 3.46 9.61 2.10
N THR A 87 2.50 8.87 1.57
CA THR A 87 1.51 8.08 2.34
C THR A 87 1.98 6.67 2.66
N GLY A 88 3.24 6.33 2.36
CA GLY A 88 3.83 5.01 2.62
C GLY A 88 4.05 4.75 4.11
N LEU A 89 3.98 3.47 4.52
CA LEU A 89 4.04 3.00 5.90
C LEU A 89 5.33 2.22 6.22
N SER A 90 6.26 2.09 5.24
CA SER A 90 7.50 1.32 5.38
C SER A 90 8.77 2.16 5.14
N ALA A 91 8.68 3.49 5.26
CA ALA A 91 9.75 4.45 4.96
C ALA A 91 10.30 4.31 3.53
N ASN A 92 9.41 4.00 2.56
CA ASN A 92 9.76 3.73 1.17
C ASN A 92 10.43 4.92 0.47
N SER A 93 10.03 6.15 0.81
CA SER A 93 10.48 7.38 0.14
C SER A 93 11.41 8.27 0.98
N LEU A 94 11.86 7.80 2.16
CA LEU A 94 12.70 8.60 3.05
C LEU A 94 14.16 8.60 2.61
N ALA A 95 14.84 9.74 2.73
CA ALA A 95 16.22 9.96 2.27
C ALA A 95 17.25 9.45 3.29
N ILE A 96 17.42 8.13 3.37
CA ILE A 96 18.23 7.46 4.40
C ILE A 96 19.70 7.94 4.40
N TYR A 97 20.25 8.27 3.23
CA TYR A 97 21.64 8.70 3.06
C TYR A 97 21.78 10.18 2.63
N GLY A 98 20.74 11.01 2.86
CA GLY A 98 20.76 12.39 2.34
C GLY A 98 20.50 12.44 0.84
N GLY A 99 21.18 13.32 0.08
CA GLY A 99 21.05 13.42 -1.36
C GLY A 99 19.79 14.14 -1.85
N LEU A 100 19.40 13.91 -3.11
CA LEU A 100 18.31 14.60 -3.78
C LEU A 100 16.99 13.81 -3.67
N MET A 101 15.96 14.43 -3.12
CA MET A 101 14.60 13.94 -3.25
C MET A 101 13.93 14.55 -4.49
N ILE A 102 13.42 13.71 -5.38
CA ILE A 102 12.66 14.11 -6.57
C ILE A 102 11.18 13.81 -6.31
N THR A 103 10.37 14.86 -6.11
CA THR A 103 8.93 14.70 -5.92
C THR A 103 8.17 14.86 -7.24
N ILE A 104 7.23 13.96 -7.48
CA ILE A 104 6.41 13.92 -8.70
C ILE A 104 5.13 14.77 -8.59
N GLU A 105 4.96 15.58 -7.56
CA GLU A 105 3.70 16.29 -7.26
C GLU A 105 3.26 17.27 -8.36
N ARG A 106 4.18 17.70 -9.26
CA ARG A 106 3.89 18.57 -10.41
C ARG A 106 3.65 17.83 -11.72
N LEU A 107 3.86 16.51 -11.73
CA LEU A 107 3.49 15.60 -12.81
C LEU A 107 2.08 15.07 -12.53
N ASN A 108 1.05 15.90 -12.65
CA ASN A 108 -0.28 15.64 -12.08
C ASN A 108 -1.44 15.78 -13.08
N LYS A 109 -1.19 15.55 -14.36
CA LYS A 109 -2.21 15.66 -15.42
C LYS A 109 -2.80 14.30 -15.76
N ILE A 110 -4.12 14.22 -15.87
CA ILE A 110 -4.81 13.18 -16.63
C ILE A 110 -4.67 13.59 -18.10
N ILE A 111 -3.86 12.85 -18.87
CA ILE A 111 -3.46 13.24 -20.22
C ILE A 111 -4.56 12.90 -21.22
N GLU A 112 -5.13 11.69 -21.12
CA GLU A 112 -6.14 11.19 -22.05
C GLU A 112 -6.98 10.10 -21.39
N ILE A 113 -8.29 10.10 -21.65
CA ILE A 113 -9.20 8.99 -21.35
C ILE A 113 -9.70 8.45 -22.68
N ASP A 114 -9.21 7.27 -23.06
CA ASP A 114 -9.64 6.56 -24.26
C ASP A 114 -10.82 5.65 -23.94
N GLU A 115 -12.02 6.17 -24.16
CA GLU A 115 -13.27 5.46 -23.88
C GLU A 115 -13.45 4.24 -24.80
N ASN A 116 -12.86 4.26 -26.01
CA ASN A 116 -12.98 3.17 -26.98
C ASN A 116 -12.12 1.96 -26.61
N ASN A 117 -10.91 2.21 -26.08
CA ASN A 117 -9.98 1.18 -25.68
C ASN A 117 -10.06 0.90 -24.15
N LEU A 118 -10.91 1.60 -23.41
CA LEU A 118 -11.08 1.51 -21.96
C LEU A 118 -9.72 1.70 -21.26
N GLN A 119 -9.07 2.83 -21.52
CA GLN A 119 -7.75 3.16 -21.00
C GLN A 119 -7.69 4.60 -20.53
N VAL A 120 -6.79 4.88 -19.59
CA VAL A 120 -6.42 6.24 -19.22
C VAL A 120 -4.91 6.38 -19.22
N THR A 121 -4.42 7.44 -19.86
CA THR A 121 -3.02 7.88 -19.78
C THR A 121 -2.92 9.02 -18.77
N THR A 122 -2.08 8.87 -17.77
CA THR A 122 -1.95 9.84 -16.69
C THR A 122 -0.50 10.04 -16.27
N GLU A 123 -0.22 11.18 -15.64
CA GLU A 123 1.03 11.44 -14.93
C GLU A 123 0.97 10.85 -13.52
N PRO A 124 2.13 10.51 -12.92
CA PRO A 124 2.19 9.76 -11.66
C PRO A 124 1.75 10.55 -10.42
N GLY A 125 1.73 11.89 -10.47
CA GLY A 125 1.32 12.77 -9.37
C GLY A 125 -0.19 13.03 -9.29
N VAL A 126 -1.00 12.38 -10.12
CA VAL A 126 -2.47 12.45 -10.02
C VAL A 126 -2.93 11.73 -8.77
N ILE A 127 -3.81 12.38 -7.99
CA ILE A 127 -4.45 11.78 -6.80
C ILE A 127 -5.35 10.63 -7.27
N THR A 128 -5.26 9.50 -6.58
CA THR A 128 -5.98 8.27 -6.94
C THR A 128 -7.49 8.48 -7.02
N GLU A 129 -8.09 9.10 -6.01
CA GLU A 129 -9.53 9.39 -5.98
C GLU A 129 -9.96 10.37 -7.07
N LEU A 130 -9.12 11.36 -7.42
CA LEU A 130 -9.39 12.26 -8.53
C LEU A 130 -9.48 11.48 -9.86
N LEU A 131 -8.53 10.58 -10.12
CA LEU A 131 -8.57 9.73 -11.31
C LEU A 131 -9.83 8.85 -11.31
N GLN A 132 -10.14 8.19 -10.18
CA GLN A 132 -11.33 7.35 -10.05
C GLN A 132 -12.62 8.11 -10.34
N ASN A 133 -12.79 9.31 -9.78
CA ASN A 133 -13.96 10.15 -9.99
C ASN A 133 -14.06 10.62 -11.45
N THR A 134 -12.93 11.04 -12.05
CA THR A 134 -12.89 11.52 -13.42
C THR A 134 -13.28 10.42 -14.43
N VAL A 135 -12.79 9.19 -14.26
CA VAL A 135 -13.16 8.08 -15.16
C VAL A 135 -14.60 7.59 -14.90
N LYS A 136 -15.09 7.71 -13.66
CA LYS A 136 -16.49 7.38 -13.30
C LYS A 136 -17.50 8.26 -14.03
N GLU A 137 -17.21 9.54 -14.25
CA GLU A 137 -18.05 10.45 -15.05
C GLU A 137 -18.25 9.96 -16.49
N LYS A 138 -17.34 9.10 -16.97
CA LYS A 138 -17.41 8.43 -18.28
C LYS A 138 -18.03 7.02 -18.22
N GLY A 139 -18.59 6.62 -17.07
CA GLY A 139 -19.10 5.27 -16.86
C GLY A 139 -18.02 4.19 -16.76
N LEU A 140 -16.76 4.61 -16.54
CA LEU A 140 -15.59 3.74 -16.41
C LEU A 140 -15.13 3.61 -14.97
N PHE A 141 -14.34 2.59 -14.68
CA PHE A 141 -13.91 2.26 -13.34
C PHE A 141 -12.42 1.87 -13.30
N TYR A 142 -11.69 2.50 -12.37
CA TYR A 142 -10.36 2.10 -11.92
C TYR A 142 -10.49 1.50 -10.51
N PRO A 143 -10.51 0.17 -10.36
CA PRO A 143 -10.87 -0.48 -9.10
C PRO A 143 -9.88 -0.37 -7.95
N PRO A 144 -8.52 -0.32 -8.14
CA PRO A 144 -7.59 -0.26 -7.01
C PRO A 144 -7.93 0.89 -6.07
N ASP A 145 -8.19 0.57 -4.79
CA ASP A 145 -8.83 1.45 -3.81
C ASP A 145 -8.08 1.46 -2.47
N PRO A 146 -6.79 1.88 -2.43
CA PRO A 146 -6.06 1.95 -1.17
C PRO A 146 -6.75 2.91 -0.20
N SER A 147 -6.65 2.65 1.11
CA SER A 147 -7.27 3.50 2.14
C SER A 147 -6.82 4.96 2.04
N SER A 148 -5.63 5.21 1.53
CA SER A 148 -5.04 6.54 1.28
C SER A 148 -5.48 7.20 -0.04
N ARG A 149 -6.41 6.63 -0.81
CA ARG A 149 -6.76 7.11 -2.17
C ARG A 149 -7.05 8.60 -2.28
N GLY A 150 -7.61 9.21 -1.22
CA GLY A 150 -7.92 10.66 -1.19
C GLY A 150 -6.69 11.56 -1.18
N THR A 151 -5.52 11.01 -0.89
CA THR A 151 -4.25 11.75 -0.76
C THR A 151 -3.10 11.10 -1.52
N SER A 152 -3.12 9.78 -1.73
CA SER A 152 -2.06 9.06 -2.45
C SER A 152 -2.06 9.39 -3.94
N PHE A 153 -0.88 9.33 -4.55
CA PHE A 153 -0.69 9.52 -5.98
C PHE A 153 -0.60 8.17 -6.70
N ILE A 154 -1.09 8.10 -7.94
CA ILE A 154 -1.05 6.90 -8.79
C ILE A 154 0.38 6.33 -8.90
N GLY A 155 1.40 7.18 -9.05
CA GLY A 155 2.80 6.74 -9.12
C GLY A 155 3.30 6.06 -7.85
N GLY A 156 2.82 6.50 -6.67
CA GLY A 156 3.09 5.84 -5.40
C GLY A 156 2.42 4.47 -5.31
N ASN A 157 1.16 4.39 -5.72
CA ASN A 157 0.41 3.13 -5.75
C ASN A 157 1.07 2.10 -6.67
N ILE A 158 1.60 2.53 -7.83
CA ILE A 158 2.38 1.67 -8.74
C ILE A 158 3.67 1.21 -8.07
N SER A 159 4.40 2.12 -7.45
CA SER A 159 5.69 1.80 -6.83
C SER A 159 5.59 0.76 -5.71
N CYS A 160 4.46 0.72 -4.97
CA CYS A 160 4.19 -0.26 -3.93
C CYS A 160 3.35 -1.46 -4.41
N ASN A 161 2.80 -1.41 -5.64
CA ASN A 161 1.78 -2.35 -6.10
C ASN A 161 0.59 -2.42 -5.13
N SER A 162 0.04 -1.27 -4.76
CA SER A 162 -1.00 -1.14 -3.75
C SER A 162 -2.23 -2.00 -4.05
N GLY A 163 -2.86 -2.49 -3.00
CA GLY A 163 -4.12 -3.23 -3.06
C GLY A 163 -5.30 -2.39 -2.60
N GLY A 164 -5.96 -2.83 -1.53
CA GLY A 164 -7.12 -2.22 -0.91
C GLY A 164 -8.35 -3.14 -0.90
N PRO A 165 -9.47 -2.69 -0.33
CA PRO A 165 -10.67 -3.50 -0.11
C PRO A 165 -11.22 -4.23 -1.34
N ARG A 166 -11.04 -3.65 -2.52
CA ARG A 166 -11.58 -4.19 -3.78
C ARG A 166 -10.67 -5.22 -4.45
N ALA A 167 -9.47 -5.43 -3.91
CA ALA A 167 -8.50 -6.36 -4.50
C ALA A 167 -9.03 -7.80 -4.60
N VAL A 168 -9.87 -8.20 -3.68
CA VAL A 168 -10.48 -9.54 -3.61
C VAL A 168 -11.27 -9.92 -4.88
N LYS A 169 -11.94 -8.98 -5.54
CA LYS A 169 -12.68 -9.19 -6.80
C LYS A 169 -11.93 -8.71 -8.02
N TYR A 170 -11.29 -7.56 -7.88
CA TYR A 170 -10.77 -6.81 -9.04
C TYR A 170 -9.27 -6.91 -9.22
N GLY A 171 -8.54 -7.44 -8.23
CA GLY A 171 -7.08 -7.46 -8.26
C GLY A 171 -6.45 -6.15 -7.77
N VAL A 172 -5.14 -6.08 -7.86
CA VAL A 172 -4.31 -4.97 -7.35
C VAL A 172 -3.81 -4.08 -8.48
N VAL A 173 -3.04 -3.06 -8.18
CA VAL A 173 -2.54 -2.06 -9.15
C VAL A 173 -1.87 -2.70 -10.37
N LYS A 174 -1.00 -3.72 -10.19
CA LYS A 174 -0.31 -4.40 -11.30
C LYS A 174 -1.26 -4.96 -12.38
N ASP A 175 -2.47 -5.34 -11.98
CA ASP A 175 -3.46 -5.95 -12.87
C ASP A 175 -4.10 -4.92 -13.82
N TYR A 176 -3.86 -3.64 -13.56
CA TYR A 176 -4.38 -2.51 -14.34
C TYR A 176 -3.32 -1.75 -15.13
N VAL A 177 -2.04 -1.91 -14.81
CA VAL A 177 -0.95 -1.21 -15.52
C VAL A 177 -0.66 -1.89 -16.85
N LEU A 178 -0.90 -1.18 -17.95
CA LEU A 178 -0.58 -1.65 -19.31
C LEU A 178 0.83 -1.25 -19.72
N ASN A 179 1.24 -0.02 -19.41
CA ASN A 179 2.51 0.53 -19.86
C ASN A 179 2.97 1.66 -18.93
N LEU A 180 4.28 1.85 -18.83
CA LEU A 180 4.91 2.91 -18.04
C LEU A 180 5.98 3.62 -18.87
N GLU A 181 6.00 4.94 -18.85
CA GLU A 181 7.19 5.72 -19.20
C GLU A 181 8.03 5.87 -17.93
N VAL A 182 9.28 5.48 -18.00
CA VAL A 182 10.21 5.51 -16.85
C VAL A 182 11.50 6.20 -17.20
N VAL A 183 12.06 6.93 -16.21
CA VAL A 183 13.41 7.47 -16.26
C VAL A 183 14.31 6.50 -15.50
N LEU A 184 15.30 5.93 -16.18
CA LEU A 184 16.27 5.01 -15.64
C LEU A 184 17.33 5.75 -14.81
N PRO A 185 18.10 5.05 -13.95
CA PRO A 185 19.15 5.66 -13.13
C PRO A 185 20.25 6.41 -13.93
N ASN A 186 20.49 6.04 -15.19
CA ASN A 186 21.41 6.74 -16.10
C ASN A 186 20.77 7.96 -16.80
N GLY A 187 19.50 8.28 -16.50
CA GLY A 187 18.75 9.37 -17.12
C GLY A 187 18.10 9.03 -18.48
N GLU A 188 18.26 7.82 -19.01
CA GLU A 188 17.54 7.41 -20.21
C GLU A 188 16.05 7.25 -19.91
N VAL A 189 15.22 7.49 -20.94
CA VAL A 189 13.75 7.38 -20.87
C VAL A 189 13.31 6.24 -21.75
N MET A 190 12.48 5.35 -21.22
CA MET A 190 11.92 4.26 -21.99
C MET A 190 10.44 4.01 -21.66
N TRP A 191 9.70 3.46 -22.61
CA TRP A 191 8.42 2.81 -22.39
C TRP A 191 8.65 1.32 -22.08
N THR A 192 8.00 0.79 -21.04
CA THR A 192 8.24 -0.58 -20.54
C THR A 192 7.50 -1.66 -21.32
N GLY A 193 6.46 -1.28 -22.08
CA GLY A 193 5.59 -2.22 -22.78
C GLY A 193 4.82 -1.55 -23.92
N ALA A 194 3.54 -1.88 -24.04
CA ALA A 194 2.62 -1.35 -25.03
C ALA A 194 1.21 -1.19 -24.42
N ASN A 195 0.39 -0.32 -25.04
CA ASN A 195 -0.97 0.01 -24.57
C ASN A 195 -1.98 -1.06 -25.03
N VAL A 196 -1.71 -2.32 -24.73
CA VAL A 196 -2.52 -3.48 -25.15
C VAL A 196 -2.69 -4.48 -24.00
N LEU A 197 -3.77 -5.26 -24.04
CA LEU A 197 -4.06 -6.25 -23.00
C LEU A 197 -3.18 -7.50 -23.08
N LYS A 198 -2.66 -7.82 -24.27
CA LYS A 198 -1.82 -9.02 -24.48
C LYS A 198 -0.49 -8.59 -25.09
N ASN A 199 0.59 -8.83 -24.35
CA ASN A 199 1.95 -8.56 -24.83
C ASN A 199 2.90 -9.69 -24.41
N SER A 200 3.42 -10.42 -25.39
CA SER A 200 4.43 -11.48 -25.20
C SER A 200 5.78 -11.11 -25.84
N THR A 201 6.00 -9.82 -26.17
CA THR A 201 7.20 -9.35 -26.84
C THR A 201 8.27 -9.00 -25.81
N GLY A 202 9.23 -9.89 -25.58
CA GLY A 202 10.33 -9.69 -24.65
C GLY A 202 9.97 -9.89 -23.17
N TYR A 203 10.86 -9.44 -22.29
CA TYR A 203 10.61 -9.47 -20.84
C TYR A 203 9.58 -8.44 -20.42
N ASN A 204 8.77 -8.77 -19.41
CA ASN A 204 7.76 -7.88 -18.88
C ASN A 204 8.37 -6.85 -17.91
N PHE A 205 8.95 -5.80 -18.47
CA PHE A 205 9.48 -4.70 -17.67
C PHE A 205 8.38 -3.93 -16.95
N THR A 206 7.17 -3.82 -17.50
CA THR A 206 6.06 -3.14 -16.84
C THR A 206 5.83 -3.72 -15.43
N HIS A 207 5.69 -5.04 -15.32
CA HIS A 207 5.49 -5.69 -14.01
C HIS A 207 6.76 -5.70 -13.14
N LEU A 208 7.95 -5.55 -13.71
CA LEU A 208 9.19 -5.42 -12.94
C LEU A 208 9.27 -4.05 -12.23
N PHE A 209 8.77 -2.98 -12.88
CA PHE A 209 8.72 -1.65 -12.26
C PHE A 209 7.58 -1.48 -11.26
N VAL A 210 6.44 -2.17 -11.45
CA VAL A 210 5.36 -2.19 -10.46
C VAL A 210 5.82 -2.94 -9.19
N GLY A 211 5.72 -2.31 -8.04
CA GLY A 211 6.21 -2.85 -6.77
C GLY A 211 7.72 -2.75 -6.57
N SER A 212 8.44 -2.02 -7.44
CA SER A 212 9.90 -1.80 -7.30
C SER A 212 10.27 -0.73 -6.27
N GLU A 213 9.32 -0.06 -5.68
CA GLU A 213 9.51 1.00 -4.67
C GLU A 213 10.49 2.11 -5.10
N GLY A 214 10.49 2.43 -6.41
CA GLY A 214 11.38 3.44 -6.97
C GLY A 214 12.87 3.08 -6.96
N THR A 215 13.22 1.81 -6.75
CA THR A 215 14.63 1.36 -6.71
C THR A 215 15.22 1.13 -8.11
N LEU A 216 14.38 0.98 -9.13
CA LEU A 216 14.80 0.71 -10.52
C LEU A 216 14.71 1.92 -11.44
N GLY A 217 13.95 2.95 -11.06
CA GLY A 217 13.73 4.16 -11.85
C GLY A 217 12.56 4.99 -11.36
N ILE A 218 12.26 6.09 -12.04
CA ILE A 218 11.17 7.02 -11.74
C ILE A 218 10.13 6.96 -12.84
N VAL A 219 8.89 6.59 -12.48
CA VAL A 219 7.75 6.59 -13.40
C VAL A 219 7.33 8.03 -13.67
N THR A 220 7.13 8.38 -14.97
CA THR A 220 6.74 9.73 -15.41
C THR A 220 5.44 9.77 -16.20
N LYS A 221 5.03 8.64 -16.82
CA LYS A 221 3.68 8.46 -17.39
C LYS A 221 3.20 7.04 -17.17
N ILE A 222 1.89 6.89 -17.15
CA ILE A 222 1.22 5.63 -16.79
C ILE A 222 0.05 5.43 -17.73
N VAL A 223 -0.08 4.24 -18.29
CA VAL A 223 -1.27 3.81 -19.02
C VAL A 223 -1.95 2.72 -18.23
N LEU A 224 -3.19 2.99 -17.78
CA LEU A 224 -4.00 2.05 -17.00
C LEU A 224 -5.16 1.55 -17.86
N LYS A 225 -5.47 0.25 -17.74
CA LYS A 225 -6.75 -0.25 -18.25
C LYS A 225 -7.87 0.17 -17.31
N LEU A 226 -9.06 0.35 -17.88
CA LEU A 226 -10.30 0.61 -17.16
C LEU A 226 -11.29 -0.52 -17.46
N ILE A 227 -12.32 -0.61 -16.63
CA ILE A 227 -13.44 -1.51 -16.84
C ILE A 227 -14.74 -0.72 -16.73
N PRO A 228 -15.90 -1.24 -17.21
CA PRO A 228 -17.20 -0.60 -16.97
C PRO A 228 -17.49 -0.46 -15.49
N HIS A 229 -18.02 0.70 -15.08
CA HIS A 229 -18.38 0.96 -13.69
C HIS A 229 -19.60 0.10 -13.28
N PRO A 230 -19.56 -0.67 -12.18
CA PRO A 230 -20.74 -1.38 -11.69
C PRO A 230 -21.82 -0.38 -11.24
N LYS A 231 -23.08 -0.65 -11.63
CA LYS A 231 -24.20 0.27 -11.41
C LYS A 231 -24.78 0.20 -10.00
N PHE A 232 -24.71 -0.98 -9.39
CA PHE A 232 -25.37 -1.28 -8.12
C PHE A 232 -24.40 -1.93 -7.14
N ASN A 233 -24.63 -1.72 -5.86
CA ASN A 233 -23.99 -2.45 -4.78
C ASN A 233 -24.91 -2.65 -3.59
N VAL A 234 -24.65 -3.71 -2.83
CA VAL A 234 -25.25 -4.02 -1.53
C VAL A 234 -24.16 -4.18 -0.51
N ILE A 235 -24.34 -3.62 0.68
CA ILE A 235 -23.36 -3.70 1.77
C ILE A 235 -24.02 -4.32 2.99
N MET A 236 -23.29 -5.25 3.62
CA MET A 236 -23.70 -5.94 4.84
C MET A 236 -22.62 -5.84 5.90
N LEU A 237 -23.03 -5.62 7.15
CA LEU A 237 -22.16 -5.78 8.31
C LEU A 237 -22.62 -7.01 9.09
N VAL A 238 -21.73 -7.97 9.26
CA VAL A 238 -22.01 -9.28 9.86
C VAL A 238 -21.23 -9.42 11.17
N PRO A 239 -21.90 -9.37 12.34
CA PRO A 239 -21.24 -9.53 13.62
C PRO A 239 -21.06 -11.01 13.99
N PHE A 240 -19.91 -11.32 14.64
CA PHE A 240 -19.60 -12.66 15.13
C PHE A 240 -19.15 -12.60 16.59
N THR A 241 -19.58 -13.59 17.38
CA THR A 241 -19.14 -13.75 18.78
C THR A 241 -17.72 -14.35 18.89
N SER A 242 -17.16 -14.83 17.77
CA SER A 242 -15.83 -15.44 17.68
C SER A 242 -15.07 -14.99 16.45
N MET A 243 -13.79 -14.61 16.61
CA MET A 243 -12.89 -14.32 15.48
C MET A 243 -12.68 -15.55 14.58
N ASP A 244 -12.65 -16.75 15.18
CA ASP A 244 -12.50 -18.00 14.43
C ASP A 244 -13.69 -18.24 13.50
N GLN A 245 -14.92 -17.99 13.97
CA GLN A 245 -16.13 -18.12 13.16
C GLN A 245 -16.16 -17.09 12.03
N ALA A 246 -15.84 -15.83 12.32
CA ALA A 246 -15.74 -14.77 11.30
C ALA A 246 -14.74 -15.16 10.21
N SER A 247 -13.54 -15.59 10.60
CA SER A 247 -12.47 -15.95 9.65
C SER A 247 -12.79 -17.22 8.86
N ALA A 248 -13.46 -18.21 9.48
CA ALA A 248 -13.90 -19.42 8.79
C ALA A 248 -15.01 -19.15 7.76
N ALA A 249 -15.90 -18.23 8.06
CA ALA A 249 -16.96 -17.78 7.14
C ALA A 249 -16.37 -17.21 5.84
N VAL A 250 -15.22 -16.53 5.89
CA VAL A 250 -14.53 -15.99 4.71
C VAL A 250 -14.30 -17.08 3.65
N SER A 251 -13.69 -18.21 4.04
CA SER A 251 -13.46 -19.30 3.10
C SER A 251 -14.74 -19.97 2.60
N ALA A 252 -15.77 -20.05 3.45
CA ALA A 252 -17.05 -20.63 3.09
C ALA A 252 -17.77 -19.83 2.01
N ILE A 253 -17.74 -18.50 2.08
CA ILE A 253 -18.30 -17.59 1.07
C ILE A 253 -17.77 -17.93 -0.33
N PHE A 254 -16.44 -18.01 -0.47
CA PHE A 254 -15.82 -18.32 -1.79
C PHE A 254 -16.12 -19.76 -2.24
N ARG A 255 -16.17 -20.73 -1.33
CA ARG A 255 -16.53 -22.11 -1.66
C ARG A 255 -17.98 -22.26 -2.10
N ALA A 256 -18.85 -21.36 -1.68
CA ALA A 256 -20.24 -21.28 -2.16
C ALA A 256 -20.36 -20.61 -3.55
N GLY A 257 -19.24 -20.17 -4.16
CA GLY A 257 -19.21 -19.55 -5.48
C GLY A 257 -19.49 -18.05 -5.47
N ILE A 258 -19.54 -17.42 -4.30
CA ILE A 258 -19.76 -15.97 -4.14
C ILE A 258 -18.41 -15.26 -4.16
N THR A 259 -18.31 -14.18 -4.95
CA THR A 259 -17.10 -13.33 -5.00
C THR A 259 -17.47 -11.89 -4.65
N PRO A 260 -17.39 -11.51 -3.38
CA PRO A 260 -17.70 -10.14 -2.95
C PRO A 260 -16.75 -9.13 -3.60
N SER A 261 -17.26 -7.91 -3.86
CA SER A 261 -16.40 -6.80 -4.31
C SER A 261 -15.49 -6.28 -3.20
N CYS A 262 -15.91 -6.44 -1.94
CA CYS A 262 -15.10 -6.22 -0.75
C CYS A 262 -15.50 -7.22 0.33
N LEU A 263 -14.50 -7.69 1.10
CA LEU A 263 -14.72 -8.53 2.28
C LEU A 263 -13.68 -8.19 3.32
N GLU A 264 -14.07 -7.35 4.29
CA GLU A 264 -13.23 -6.75 5.29
C GLU A 264 -13.45 -7.35 6.65
N PHE A 265 -12.40 -7.55 7.41
CA PHE A 265 -12.41 -8.03 8.80
C PHE A 265 -12.05 -6.90 9.76
N MET A 266 -12.75 -6.82 10.90
CA MET A 266 -12.44 -5.89 11.98
C MET A 266 -12.65 -6.59 13.33
N GLU A 267 -11.62 -6.57 14.18
CA GLU A 267 -11.78 -6.95 15.58
C GLU A 267 -12.66 -5.96 16.35
N ARG A 268 -13.24 -6.39 17.46
CA ARG A 268 -14.07 -5.57 18.35
C ARG A 268 -13.34 -4.28 18.76
N ASP A 269 -12.11 -4.36 19.24
CA ASP A 269 -11.34 -3.20 19.68
C ASP A 269 -11.17 -2.17 18.55
N ALA A 270 -10.98 -2.62 17.31
CA ALA A 270 -10.86 -1.74 16.15
C ALA A 270 -12.14 -0.93 15.92
N ILE A 271 -13.29 -1.58 16.10
CA ILE A 271 -14.60 -0.96 15.89
C ILE A 271 -14.91 0.03 17.01
N ASP A 272 -14.71 -0.36 18.26
CA ASP A 272 -14.95 0.49 19.43
C ASP A 272 -14.09 1.77 19.35
N TRP A 273 -12.83 1.64 18.98
CA TRP A 273 -11.95 2.80 18.84
C TRP A 273 -12.35 3.72 17.72
N VAL A 274 -12.70 3.20 16.55
CA VAL A 274 -13.09 4.06 15.42
C VAL A 274 -14.44 4.73 15.64
N CYS A 275 -15.41 4.05 16.24
CA CYS A 275 -16.69 4.66 16.60
C CYS A 275 -16.52 5.78 17.63
N ASN A 276 -15.70 5.55 18.66
CA ASN A 276 -15.37 6.58 19.66
C ASN A 276 -14.63 7.78 19.03
N TRP A 277 -13.71 7.52 18.10
CA TRP A 277 -12.93 8.55 17.44
C TRP A 277 -13.79 9.41 16.50
N LEU A 278 -14.71 8.79 15.74
CA LEU A 278 -15.63 9.49 14.85
C LEU A 278 -16.70 10.27 15.62
N GLY A 279 -17.22 9.70 16.72
CA GLY A 279 -18.17 10.33 17.62
C GLY A 279 -19.60 10.52 17.10
N ASP A 280 -19.80 10.44 15.78
CA ASP A 280 -21.08 10.63 15.09
C ASP A 280 -21.56 9.37 14.32
N VAL A 281 -20.76 8.30 14.32
CA VAL A 281 -21.12 7.01 13.73
C VAL A 281 -21.51 6.06 14.85
N THR A 282 -22.78 5.70 14.90
CA THR A 282 -23.29 4.71 15.86
C THR A 282 -23.76 3.48 15.11
N ILE A 283 -23.03 2.38 15.28
CA ILE A 283 -23.40 1.08 14.75
C ILE A 283 -23.83 0.22 15.94
N PRO A 284 -25.05 -0.34 15.94
CA PRO A 284 -25.50 -1.19 17.04
C PRO A 284 -24.70 -2.51 17.03
N ILE A 285 -23.75 -2.65 17.94
CA ILE A 285 -22.95 -3.85 18.12
C ILE A 285 -23.17 -4.38 19.54
N ALA A 286 -23.64 -5.61 19.62
CA ALA A 286 -23.87 -6.28 20.91
C ALA A 286 -22.54 -6.51 21.66
N ASP A 287 -22.60 -6.57 23.00
CA ASP A 287 -21.40 -6.65 23.86
C ASP A 287 -20.61 -7.96 23.70
N ASP A 288 -21.25 -9.01 23.23
CA ASP A 288 -20.65 -10.33 23.00
C ASP A 288 -19.94 -10.45 21.64
N VAL A 289 -20.12 -9.50 20.73
CA VAL A 289 -19.45 -9.47 19.43
C VAL A 289 -17.95 -9.30 19.61
N ARG A 290 -17.17 -10.12 18.92
CA ARG A 290 -15.68 -10.12 18.94
C ARG A 290 -15.06 -9.71 17.62
N ALA A 291 -15.79 -9.87 16.52
CA ALA A 291 -15.35 -9.47 15.18
C ALA A 291 -16.52 -9.15 14.27
N ASN A 292 -16.29 -8.36 13.23
CA ASN A 292 -17.26 -8.11 12.17
C ASN A 292 -16.65 -8.36 10.80
N LEU A 293 -17.46 -8.83 9.87
CA LEU A 293 -17.18 -8.79 8.44
C LEU A 293 -18.03 -7.69 7.79
N LEU A 294 -17.37 -6.79 7.06
CA LEU A 294 -18.04 -5.84 6.15
C LEU A 294 -17.94 -6.42 4.75
N ILE A 295 -19.09 -6.72 4.14
CA ILE A 295 -19.17 -7.41 2.86
C ILE A 295 -19.90 -6.53 1.86
N GLU A 296 -19.29 -6.30 0.69
CA GLU A 296 -19.92 -5.60 -0.43
C GLU A 296 -20.06 -6.54 -1.62
N LEU A 297 -21.26 -6.59 -2.21
CA LEU A 297 -21.53 -7.19 -3.51
C LEU A 297 -21.81 -6.08 -4.51
N ASP A 298 -21.29 -6.14 -5.71
CA ASP A 298 -21.54 -5.16 -6.76
C ASP A 298 -21.75 -5.80 -8.14
N GLY A 299 -22.45 -5.09 -9.01
CA GLY A 299 -22.75 -5.57 -10.37
C GLY A 299 -23.65 -4.62 -11.16
N ASN A 300 -24.16 -5.12 -12.30
CA ASN A 300 -24.97 -4.35 -13.23
C ASN A 300 -26.46 -4.74 -13.24
N ASP A 301 -26.84 -5.76 -12.46
CA ASP A 301 -28.20 -6.27 -12.34
C ASP A 301 -28.56 -6.39 -10.86
N MET A 302 -29.54 -5.61 -10.40
CA MET A 302 -29.92 -5.57 -8.99
C MET A 302 -30.58 -6.88 -8.54
N ASP A 303 -31.42 -7.51 -9.39
CA ASP A 303 -32.10 -8.78 -9.05
C ASP A 303 -31.08 -9.91 -8.87
N TYR A 304 -30.00 -9.90 -9.66
CA TYR A 304 -28.91 -10.84 -9.51
C TYR A 304 -28.16 -10.63 -8.19
N ILE A 305 -27.82 -9.37 -7.87
CA ILE A 305 -27.12 -9.03 -6.63
C ILE A 305 -27.95 -9.39 -5.40
N GLN A 306 -29.29 -9.19 -5.45
CA GLN A 306 -30.17 -9.58 -4.35
C GLN A 306 -30.18 -11.09 -4.12
N LYS A 307 -30.25 -11.90 -5.19
CA LYS A 307 -30.14 -13.37 -5.08
C LYS A 307 -28.79 -13.82 -4.54
N GLU A 308 -27.73 -13.15 -4.95
CA GLU A 308 -26.39 -13.42 -4.44
C GLU A 308 -26.28 -13.06 -2.94
N ALA A 309 -26.92 -11.95 -2.52
CA ALA A 309 -27.02 -11.54 -1.12
C ALA A 309 -27.84 -12.52 -0.26
N GLU A 310 -28.95 -13.04 -0.79
CA GLU A 310 -29.75 -14.09 -0.15
C GLU A 310 -28.92 -15.38 0.04
N HIS A 311 -28.22 -15.80 -1.00
CA HIS A 311 -27.34 -16.96 -0.92
C HIS A 311 -26.18 -16.74 0.06
N LEU A 312 -25.59 -15.54 0.09
CA LEU A 312 -24.59 -15.17 1.06
C LEU A 312 -25.12 -15.22 2.50
N TYR A 313 -26.35 -14.75 2.73
CA TYR A 313 -27.04 -14.86 4.02
C TYR A 313 -27.17 -16.31 4.47
N GLU A 314 -27.61 -17.23 3.59
CA GLU A 314 -27.70 -18.66 3.88
C GLU A 314 -26.35 -19.28 4.27
N VAL A 315 -25.26 -18.87 3.62
CA VAL A 315 -23.90 -19.32 3.97
C VAL A 315 -23.51 -18.80 5.35
N LEU A 316 -23.73 -17.53 5.63
CA LEU A 316 -23.33 -16.87 6.88
C LEU A 316 -24.08 -17.42 8.10
N THR A 317 -25.36 -17.77 7.96
CA THR A 317 -26.17 -18.35 9.04
C THR A 317 -25.75 -19.76 9.47
N GLN A 318 -24.83 -20.39 8.73
CA GLN A 318 -24.20 -21.65 9.17
C GLN A 318 -23.11 -21.44 10.23
N PHE A 319 -22.71 -20.19 10.48
CA PHE A 319 -21.74 -19.77 11.48
C PHE A 319 -22.45 -19.08 12.63
N ASP A 320 -21.76 -18.96 13.77
CA ASP A 320 -22.28 -18.26 14.94
C ASP A 320 -22.19 -16.72 14.72
N CYS A 321 -23.05 -16.22 13.84
CA CYS A 321 -23.21 -14.79 13.56
C CYS A 321 -24.46 -14.24 14.24
N GLY A 322 -24.39 -12.98 14.65
CA GLY A 322 -25.55 -12.23 15.14
C GLY A 322 -26.43 -11.69 14.00
N GLU A 323 -27.29 -10.73 14.32
CA GLU A 323 -28.17 -10.08 13.34
C GLU A 323 -27.33 -9.36 12.27
N ILE A 324 -27.56 -9.72 11.00
CA ILE A 324 -26.85 -9.14 9.85
C ILE A 324 -27.52 -7.79 9.51
N LEU A 325 -26.71 -6.73 9.52
CA LEU A 325 -27.16 -5.39 9.18
C LEU A 325 -26.97 -5.15 7.67
N PHE A 326 -28.09 -4.91 6.98
CA PHE A 326 -28.08 -4.46 5.59
C PHE A 326 -28.11 -2.92 5.53
N ALA A 327 -27.25 -2.32 4.73
CA ALA A 327 -27.26 -0.89 4.52
C ALA A 327 -28.31 -0.52 3.44
N ASP A 328 -29.44 0.05 3.88
CA ASP A 328 -30.59 0.35 3.03
C ASP A 328 -30.47 1.70 2.30
N SER A 329 -29.53 2.56 2.71
CA SER A 329 -29.33 3.88 2.15
C SER A 329 -27.86 4.18 1.87
N ASP A 330 -27.62 5.12 0.96
CA ASP A 330 -26.26 5.60 0.69
C ASP A 330 -25.58 6.21 1.93
N ALA A 331 -26.36 6.81 2.84
CA ALA A 331 -25.85 7.33 4.11
C ALA A 331 -25.29 6.19 4.97
N GLN A 332 -26.05 5.12 5.18
CA GLN A 332 -25.60 3.95 5.94
C GLN A 332 -24.39 3.27 5.28
N LYS A 333 -24.38 3.12 3.94
CA LYS A 333 -23.22 2.59 3.20
C LYS A 333 -21.97 3.44 3.44
N ASN A 334 -22.11 4.75 3.39
CA ASN A 334 -21.02 5.69 3.63
C ASN A 334 -20.50 5.62 5.07
N ASP A 335 -21.39 5.48 6.06
CA ASP A 335 -21.00 5.36 7.48
C ASP A 335 -20.24 4.07 7.74
N LEU A 336 -20.66 2.94 7.18
CA LEU A 336 -19.94 1.67 7.27
C LEU A 336 -18.53 1.76 6.66
N TRP A 337 -18.42 2.37 5.47
CA TRP A 337 -17.11 2.59 4.84
C TRP A 337 -16.28 3.63 5.57
N ARG A 338 -16.86 4.69 6.09
CA ARG A 338 -16.19 5.71 6.89
C ARG A 338 -15.60 5.09 8.16
N MET A 339 -16.37 4.23 8.85
CA MET A 339 -15.86 3.45 9.97
C MET A 339 -14.67 2.61 9.54
N ARG A 340 -14.81 1.75 8.54
CA ARG A 340 -13.73 0.82 8.13
C ARG A 340 -12.45 1.56 7.70
N ARG A 341 -12.56 2.64 6.94
CA ARG A 341 -11.40 3.38 6.44
C ARG A 341 -10.65 4.18 7.51
N ASN A 342 -11.30 4.51 8.61
CA ASN A 342 -10.70 5.30 9.69
C ASN A 342 -10.17 4.46 10.86
N VAL A 343 -10.23 3.14 10.81
CA VAL A 343 -9.68 2.27 11.87
C VAL A 343 -8.21 2.58 12.14
N ALA A 344 -7.37 2.66 11.10
CA ALA A 344 -5.94 2.98 11.25
C ALA A 344 -5.71 4.33 11.94
N ASN A 345 -6.48 5.36 11.56
CA ASN A 345 -6.38 6.70 12.14
C ASN A 345 -6.79 6.69 13.62
N ALA A 346 -7.89 6.03 13.95
CA ALA A 346 -8.36 5.89 15.32
C ALA A 346 -7.34 5.20 16.22
N VAL A 347 -6.75 4.09 15.77
CA VAL A 347 -5.74 3.35 16.54
C VAL A 347 -4.48 4.20 16.79
N LYS A 348 -4.01 4.95 15.78
CA LYS A 348 -2.85 5.85 15.92
C LYS A 348 -3.03 6.92 17.01
N THR A 349 -4.26 7.31 17.33
CA THR A 349 -4.51 8.33 18.36
C THR A 349 -4.44 7.79 19.78
N THR A 350 -4.43 6.47 19.98
CA THR A 350 -4.46 5.85 21.31
C THR A 350 -3.09 5.68 21.94
N SER A 351 -2.08 5.35 21.15
CA SER A 351 -0.71 5.09 21.62
C SER A 351 0.28 5.12 20.43
N VAL A 352 1.57 5.00 20.74
CA VAL A 352 2.59 4.68 19.73
C VAL A 352 2.35 3.25 19.23
N THR A 353 2.36 3.05 17.94
CA THR A 353 2.06 1.76 17.32
C THR A 353 3.12 1.34 16.29
N ILE A 354 3.15 0.05 15.95
CA ILE A 354 3.80 -0.50 14.76
C ILE A 354 2.70 -1.19 13.95
N GLU A 355 2.68 -0.97 12.66
CA GLU A 355 1.75 -1.65 11.74
C GLU A 355 2.50 -2.64 10.88
N GLU A 356 2.05 -3.90 10.93
CA GLU A 356 2.54 -4.98 10.10
C GLU A 356 1.45 -5.42 9.12
N ASP A 357 1.86 -5.76 7.89
CA ASP A 357 0.99 -5.96 6.74
C ASP A 357 1.12 -7.41 6.23
N THR A 358 0.52 -8.34 6.98
CA THR A 358 0.67 -9.78 6.74
C THR A 358 -0.36 -10.31 5.75
N VAL A 359 0.04 -11.28 4.90
CA VAL A 359 -0.88 -12.01 4.02
C VAL A 359 -0.67 -13.50 4.17
N VAL A 360 -1.78 -14.24 4.32
CA VAL A 360 -1.78 -15.71 4.26
C VAL A 360 -2.87 -16.20 3.30
N PRO A 361 -2.79 -17.43 2.76
CA PRO A 361 -3.94 -18.00 2.09
C PRO A 361 -5.15 -17.95 3.03
N ARG A 362 -6.27 -17.43 2.56
CA ARG A 362 -7.46 -17.07 3.38
C ARG A 362 -7.95 -18.13 4.36
N PHE A 363 -7.74 -19.39 4.03
CA PHE A 363 -8.08 -20.52 4.91
C PHE A 363 -7.32 -20.50 6.25
N TYR A 364 -6.11 -19.92 6.27
CA TYR A 364 -5.26 -19.87 7.45
C TYR A 364 -5.45 -18.60 8.30
N LEU A 365 -6.38 -17.73 7.94
CA LEU A 365 -6.70 -16.52 8.73
C LEU A 365 -6.98 -16.84 10.21
N PRO A 366 -7.83 -17.84 10.58
CA PRO A 366 -8.09 -18.13 11.98
C PRO A 366 -6.81 -18.54 12.74
N GLU A 367 -5.95 -19.34 12.11
CA GLU A 367 -4.69 -19.79 12.69
C GLU A 367 -3.72 -18.63 12.92
N LEU A 368 -3.60 -17.73 11.92
CA LEU A 368 -2.75 -16.54 12.02
C LEU A 368 -3.23 -15.61 13.14
N LEU A 369 -4.53 -15.30 13.21
CA LEU A 369 -5.08 -14.39 14.22
C LEU A 369 -4.87 -14.93 15.64
N ARG A 370 -5.06 -16.23 15.88
CA ARG A 370 -4.75 -16.87 17.17
C ARG A 370 -3.27 -16.74 17.52
N HIS A 371 -2.38 -17.03 16.55
CA HIS A 371 -0.94 -16.94 16.75
C HIS A 371 -0.49 -15.51 17.10
N ILE A 372 -1.03 -14.49 16.43
CA ILE A 372 -0.75 -13.08 16.76
C ILE A 372 -1.07 -12.78 18.22
N LYS A 373 -2.22 -13.26 18.74
CA LYS A 373 -2.60 -13.06 20.14
C LYS A 373 -1.71 -13.84 21.12
N GLU A 374 -1.25 -15.04 20.74
CA GLU A 374 -0.30 -15.84 21.53
C GLU A 374 1.05 -15.13 21.62
N VAL A 375 1.57 -14.63 20.49
CA VAL A 375 2.82 -13.85 20.46
C VAL A 375 2.67 -12.56 21.26
N GLY A 376 1.54 -11.86 21.17
CA GLY A 376 1.25 -10.68 22.00
C GLY A 376 1.34 -10.99 23.48
N LYS A 377 0.79 -12.12 23.96
CA LYS A 377 0.92 -12.56 25.34
C LYS A 377 2.37 -12.88 25.71
N LYS A 378 3.11 -13.58 24.84
CA LYS A 378 4.51 -13.95 25.07
C LYS A 378 5.43 -12.74 25.20
N TYR A 379 5.25 -11.73 24.34
CA TYR A 379 6.05 -10.50 24.28
C TYR A 379 5.37 -9.31 24.97
N ASN A 380 4.35 -9.56 25.78
CA ASN A 380 3.65 -8.57 26.61
C ASN A 380 3.22 -7.30 25.83
N PHE A 381 2.79 -7.46 24.59
CA PHE A 381 2.16 -6.39 23.83
C PHE A 381 0.71 -6.70 23.48
N ARG A 382 -0.09 -5.66 23.35
CA ARG A 382 -1.44 -5.73 22.82
C ARG A 382 -1.41 -5.52 21.31
N SER A 383 -2.29 -6.21 20.57
CA SER A 383 -2.44 -6.03 19.13
C SER A 383 -3.92 -5.88 18.75
N VAL A 384 -4.18 -5.15 17.68
CA VAL A 384 -5.48 -5.04 17.04
C VAL A 384 -5.35 -5.41 15.58
N CYS A 385 -6.25 -6.29 15.12
CA CYS A 385 -6.25 -6.81 13.76
C CYS A 385 -7.48 -6.33 13.00
N TYR A 386 -7.26 -5.90 11.78
CA TYR A 386 -8.26 -5.56 10.78
C TYR A 386 -7.65 -5.73 9.39
N GLY A 387 -8.45 -5.81 8.35
CA GLY A 387 -7.87 -5.91 7.00
C GLY A 387 -8.79 -6.51 5.98
N HIS A 388 -8.19 -6.87 4.85
CA HIS A 388 -8.85 -7.37 3.65
C HIS A 388 -8.94 -8.91 3.72
N ALA A 389 -9.92 -9.41 4.51
CA ALA A 389 -10.05 -10.84 4.75
C ALA A 389 -10.29 -11.65 3.47
N GLY A 390 -10.93 -11.03 2.47
CA GLY A 390 -11.23 -11.66 1.20
C GLY A 390 -10.02 -12.13 0.41
N ASP A 391 -8.86 -11.51 0.58
CA ASP A 391 -7.58 -11.90 -0.03
C ASP A 391 -6.53 -12.39 0.99
N GLY A 392 -6.89 -12.45 2.27
CA GLY A 392 -6.04 -12.99 3.33
C GLY A 392 -5.07 -11.97 3.91
N ASN A 393 -5.22 -10.69 3.59
CA ASN A 393 -4.39 -9.61 4.10
C ASN A 393 -4.92 -9.10 5.44
N VAL A 394 -4.06 -9.10 6.45
CA VAL A 394 -4.35 -8.63 7.81
C VAL A 394 -3.33 -7.59 8.24
N HIS A 395 -3.81 -6.40 8.55
CA HIS A 395 -3.05 -5.37 9.24
C HIS A 395 -3.02 -5.68 10.74
N VAL A 396 -1.83 -5.79 11.27
CA VAL A 396 -1.58 -6.07 12.69
C VAL A 396 -1.03 -4.80 13.33
N ARG A 397 -1.85 -4.10 14.09
CA ARG A 397 -1.39 -2.95 14.89
C ARG A 397 -0.92 -3.44 16.25
N ILE A 398 0.38 -3.38 16.47
CA ILE A 398 1.01 -3.64 17.78
C ILE A 398 1.08 -2.32 18.53
N ILE A 399 0.66 -2.32 19.79
CA ILE A 399 0.45 -1.12 20.60
C ILE A 399 1.48 -1.08 21.70
N LYS A 400 2.14 0.08 21.86
CA LYS A 400 3.19 0.27 22.85
C LYS A 400 2.64 0.32 24.27
N ASP A 401 1.49 0.97 24.48
CA ASP A 401 0.93 1.21 25.81
C ASP A 401 2.03 1.64 26.82
N GLU A 402 2.13 0.96 27.98
CA GLU A 402 3.08 1.23 29.05
C GLU A 402 4.46 0.56 28.86
N LEU A 403 4.72 -0.05 27.70
CA LEU A 403 6.03 -0.68 27.43
C LEU A 403 7.15 0.36 27.41
N SER A 404 8.26 0.05 28.08
CA SER A 404 9.44 0.92 28.07
C SER A 404 10.01 1.08 26.65
N ASP A 405 10.65 2.21 26.36
CA ASP A 405 11.28 2.45 25.05
C ASP A 405 12.34 1.41 24.70
N ASN A 406 13.08 0.92 25.71
CA ASN A 406 14.07 -0.13 25.51
C ASN A 406 13.44 -1.46 25.11
N TYR A 407 12.36 -1.86 25.79
CA TYR A 407 11.62 -3.08 25.45
C TYR A 407 10.96 -2.98 24.07
N TRP A 408 10.33 -1.84 23.78
CA TRP A 408 9.71 -1.54 22.50
C TRP A 408 10.68 -1.67 21.32
N LYS A 409 11.91 -1.15 21.47
CA LYS A 409 12.92 -1.15 20.41
C LYS A 409 13.64 -2.48 20.24
N ASN A 410 13.80 -3.28 21.31
CA ASN A 410 14.68 -4.44 21.28
C ASN A 410 13.95 -5.78 21.40
N GLU A 411 12.80 -5.83 22.07
CA GLU A 411 12.09 -7.10 22.29
C GLU A 411 10.86 -7.24 21.40
N VAL A 412 10.06 -6.20 21.19
CA VAL A 412 8.88 -6.25 20.32
C VAL A 412 9.24 -6.68 18.90
N PRO A 413 10.36 -6.27 18.26
CA PRO A 413 10.76 -6.79 16.97
C PRO A 413 11.00 -8.29 16.90
N ASN A 414 11.33 -8.96 18.01
CA ASN A 414 11.43 -10.41 18.06
C ASN A 414 10.03 -11.06 17.96
N GLY A 415 9.02 -10.45 18.58
CA GLY A 415 7.63 -10.85 18.41
C GLY A 415 7.13 -10.66 16.98
N VAL A 416 7.48 -9.54 16.34
CA VAL A 416 7.16 -9.30 14.92
C VAL A 416 7.79 -10.39 14.04
N ARG A 417 9.06 -10.74 14.28
CA ARG A 417 9.75 -11.82 13.55
C ARG A 417 9.02 -13.16 13.70
N GLU A 418 8.60 -13.51 14.90
CA GLU A 418 7.85 -14.75 15.16
C GLU A 418 6.49 -14.79 14.43
N ILE A 419 5.79 -13.64 14.35
CA ILE A 419 4.58 -13.52 13.53
C ILE A 419 4.90 -13.76 12.07
N PHE A 420 5.94 -13.14 11.51
CA PHE A 420 6.33 -13.28 10.11
C PHE A 420 6.81 -14.70 9.77
N GLU A 421 7.55 -15.35 10.66
CA GLU A 421 7.94 -16.76 10.51
C GLU A 421 6.70 -17.66 10.39
N LYS A 422 5.67 -17.41 11.21
CA LYS A 422 4.39 -18.12 11.11
C LYS A 422 3.68 -17.82 9.80
N VAL A 423 3.61 -16.56 9.37
CA VAL A 423 3.02 -16.15 8.09
C VAL A 423 3.66 -16.91 6.93
N VAL A 424 4.99 -16.96 6.89
CA VAL A 424 5.73 -17.66 5.80
C VAL A 424 5.53 -19.17 5.89
N ALA A 425 5.50 -19.76 7.09
CA ALA A 425 5.21 -21.17 7.30
C ALA A 425 3.80 -21.58 6.82
N LEU A 426 2.83 -20.66 6.89
CA LEU A 426 1.48 -20.84 6.34
C LEU A 426 1.39 -20.61 4.82
N GLY A 427 2.52 -20.36 4.13
CA GLY A 427 2.58 -20.08 2.70
C GLY A 427 2.32 -18.62 2.32
N GLY A 428 2.39 -17.71 3.29
CA GLY A 428 2.12 -16.29 3.13
C GLY A 428 3.32 -15.42 2.78
N THR A 429 3.15 -14.10 2.94
CA THR A 429 4.18 -13.07 2.73
C THR A 429 4.10 -11.96 3.79
N ILE A 430 5.23 -11.31 4.06
CA ILE A 430 5.39 -10.33 5.14
C ILE A 430 4.89 -8.92 4.80
N SER A 431 4.55 -8.65 3.54
CA SER A 431 3.87 -7.43 3.11
C SER A 431 2.91 -7.75 1.97
N GLY A 432 1.66 -7.28 2.10
CA GLY A 432 0.61 -7.40 1.10
C GLY A 432 0.59 -6.21 0.14
N GLU A 433 0.64 -5.00 0.68
CA GLU A 433 0.47 -3.77 -0.09
C GLU A 433 1.35 -2.59 0.36
N HIS A 434 1.93 -2.61 1.57
CA HIS A 434 2.73 -1.49 2.10
C HIS A 434 4.15 -1.43 1.49
N GLY A 435 4.65 -2.54 0.95
CA GLY A 435 6.02 -2.68 0.50
C GLY A 435 7.00 -2.97 1.64
N ILE A 436 8.25 -3.16 1.29
CA ILE A 436 9.34 -3.50 2.22
C ILE A 436 10.03 -2.24 2.77
N GLY A 437 10.32 -1.29 1.90
CA GLY A 437 10.94 -0.03 2.26
C GLY A 437 12.25 -0.19 3.04
N TRP A 438 12.44 0.71 4.01
CA TRP A 438 13.54 0.63 4.97
C TRP A 438 13.21 -0.25 6.17
N VAL A 439 11.97 -0.25 6.63
CA VAL A 439 11.57 -0.85 7.91
C VAL A 439 11.56 -2.37 7.83
N GLN A 440 10.97 -2.94 6.78
CA GLN A 440 10.74 -4.38 6.65
C GLN A 440 11.93 -5.15 6.08
N ARG A 441 12.94 -4.47 5.52
CA ARG A 441 14.10 -5.13 4.89
C ARG A 441 14.84 -6.12 5.82
N ARG A 442 14.83 -5.86 7.12
CA ARG A 442 15.45 -6.72 8.15
C ARG A 442 14.76 -8.08 8.33
N PHE A 443 13.60 -8.28 7.71
CA PHE A 443 12.81 -9.51 7.78
C PHE A 443 12.77 -10.26 6.45
N MET A 444 13.43 -9.75 5.42
CA MET A 444 13.45 -10.37 4.10
C MET A 444 14.04 -11.78 4.11
N ASP A 445 14.98 -12.05 5.02
CA ASP A 445 15.60 -13.35 5.25
C ASP A 445 14.61 -14.44 5.70
N ILE A 446 13.47 -14.06 6.28
CA ILE A 446 12.39 -15.00 6.66
C ILE A 446 11.71 -15.57 5.39
N LYS A 447 11.52 -14.72 4.37
CA LYS A 447 10.80 -15.10 3.15
C LYS A 447 11.73 -15.63 2.08
N PHE A 448 12.92 -15.06 1.93
CA PHE A 448 13.82 -15.32 0.81
C PHE A 448 15.17 -15.87 1.28
N PRO A 449 15.60 -17.06 0.82
CA PRO A 449 16.96 -17.53 1.03
C PRO A 449 17.98 -16.62 0.30
N GLU A 450 19.23 -16.61 0.76
CA GLU A 450 20.26 -15.66 0.30
C GLU A 450 20.44 -15.67 -1.23
N PHE A 451 20.38 -16.84 -1.88
CA PHE A 451 20.53 -16.89 -3.34
C PHE A 451 19.43 -16.10 -4.10
N GLN A 452 18.21 -16.04 -3.56
CA GLN A 452 17.13 -15.23 -4.15
C GLN A 452 17.36 -13.75 -3.88
N MET A 453 17.85 -13.40 -2.69
CA MET A 453 18.25 -12.03 -2.35
C MET A 453 19.37 -11.54 -3.30
N GLU A 454 20.35 -12.40 -3.59
CA GLU A 454 21.43 -12.08 -4.55
C GLU A 454 20.89 -11.86 -5.97
N LEU A 455 19.92 -12.67 -6.43
CA LEU A 455 19.27 -12.47 -7.74
C LEU A 455 18.55 -11.09 -7.79
N MET A 456 17.80 -10.72 -6.76
CA MET A 456 17.11 -9.43 -6.70
C MET A 456 18.11 -8.26 -6.68
N ARG A 457 19.21 -8.36 -5.90
CA ARG A 457 20.33 -7.39 -5.93
C ARG A 457 20.99 -7.34 -7.31
N GLY A 458 21.11 -8.48 -7.99
CA GLY A 458 21.61 -8.57 -9.37
C GLY A 458 20.74 -7.79 -10.34
N VAL A 459 19.42 -7.93 -10.27
CA VAL A 459 18.47 -7.14 -11.08
C VAL A 459 18.64 -5.64 -10.79
N LYS A 460 18.68 -5.24 -9.52
CA LYS A 460 18.93 -3.84 -9.13
C LYS A 460 20.22 -3.32 -9.74
N LYS A 461 21.32 -4.09 -9.69
CA LYS A 461 22.64 -3.71 -10.20
C LYS A 461 22.66 -3.53 -11.73
N VAL A 462 21.82 -4.27 -12.47
CA VAL A 462 21.71 -4.12 -13.93
C VAL A 462 21.12 -2.75 -14.27
N PHE A 463 20.09 -2.29 -13.56
CA PHE A 463 19.47 -0.98 -13.79
C PHE A 463 20.25 0.17 -13.17
N ASP A 464 20.80 -0.03 -11.99
CA ASP A 464 21.43 1.00 -11.15
C ASP A 464 22.81 0.55 -10.62
N PRO A 465 23.84 0.48 -11.48
CA PRO A 465 25.15 0.00 -11.08
C PRO A 465 25.84 0.89 -10.03
N ASN A 466 25.49 2.17 -9.95
CA ASN A 466 26.00 3.12 -8.96
C ASN A 466 25.17 3.14 -7.66
N ASN A 467 24.04 2.37 -7.62
CA ASN A 467 23.12 2.28 -6.49
C ASN A 467 22.61 3.64 -5.99
N ILE A 468 22.40 4.60 -6.89
CA ILE A 468 21.91 5.94 -6.52
C ILE A 468 20.40 5.99 -6.31
N MET A 469 19.63 5.10 -6.95
CA MET A 469 18.18 5.16 -6.99
C MET A 469 17.56 4.50 -5.75
N ASN A 470 16.96 5.31 -4.89
CA ASN A 470 16.30 4.94 -3.64
C ASN A 470 17.14 3.95 -2.78
N PRO A 471 18.43 4.26 -2.53
CA PRO A 471 19.33 3.32 -1.87
C PRO A 471 18.89 3.01 -0.44
N GLY A 472 19.21 1.78 0.01
CA GLY A 472 18.87 1.28 1.36
C GLY A 472 17.43 0.81 1.49
N LYS A 473 16.66 0.69 0.39
CA LYS A 473 15.31 0.15 0.39
C LYS A 473 15.31 -1.27 -0.17
N VAL A 474 14.39 -2.08 0.34
CA VAL A 474 14.13 -3.46 -0.07
C VAL A 474 15.24 -4.46 0.32
N PHE A 475 16.52 -4.17 0.04
CA PHE A 475 17.66 -5.07 0.32
C PHE A 475 18.67 -4.46 1.27
#